data_2149031062d999c4a7eda99dc312320e
#
_entry.id   2149031062d999c4a7eda99dc312320e
#
_cell.length_a   1.000
_cell.length_b   1.000
_cell.length_c   1.000
_cell.angle_alpha   90.00
_cell.angle_beta   90.00
_cell.angle_gamma   90.00
#
_symmetry.space_group_name_H-M   'P 1'
#
loop_
_entity.id
_entity.type
_entity.pdbx_description
1 polymer ?
#
loop_
_entity_poly.entity_id
_entity_poly.type
_entity_poly.pdbx_seq_one_letter_code
_entity_poly.pdbx_strand_id
1 'polypeptide(L)'
;MTDILNCTKSEEIFSAAQELMPGGVSSPVRAFKSVGGQPIVFDRVKGPFAWDIDGNRYIDYIGSWGPAICGHAHPEVTTALQEAIEKGTSFGAPCVLENKLAEMVIDAVPSVEMVRFVNSGTEACMAAVSYTHLTLPTIYSV
;
A
#
# COMPACT_ATOMS: atom_id res chain seq x y z
N MET A 1 -34.94 -11.27 -5.66
CA MET A 1 -34.74 -9.83 -5.81
C MET A 1 -33.28 -9.61 -5.47
N THR A 2 -32.46 -9.29 -6.45
CA THR A 2 -31.09 -8.83 -6.20
C THR A 2 -31.22 -7.41 -5.62
N ASP A 3 -30.91 -7.25 -4.35
CA ASP A 3 -30.81 -5.92 -3.76
C ASP A 3 -29.78 -5.13 -4.56
N ILE A 4 -30.24 -4.09 -5.24
CA ILE A 4 -29.35 -3.18 -5.96
C ILE A 4 -28.60 -2.42 -4.86
N LEU A 5 -27.27 -2.58 -4.84
CA LEU A 5 -26.42 -1.86 -3.90
C LEU A 5 -26.60 -0.35 -4.07
N ASN A 6 -26.79 0.35 -2.97
CA ASN A 6 -26.76 1.81 -2.98
C ASN A 6 -25.30 2.26 -3.09
N CYS A 7 -24.96 3.07 -4.12
CA CYS A 7 -23.62 3.60 -4.34
C CYS A 7 -23.62 5.13 -4.54
N THR A 8 -24.68 5.80 -4.11
CA THR A 8 -24.90 7.24 -4.36
C THR A 8 -23.74 8.11 -3.85
N LYS A 9 -23.27 7.87 -2.62
CA LYS A 9 -22.15 8.64 -2.05
C LYS A 9 -20.83 8.33 -2.76
N SER A 10 -20.61 7.08 -3.13
CA SER A 10 -19.43 6.68 -3.91
C SER A 10 -19.39 7.40 -5.25
N GLU A 11 -20.53 7.53 -5.95
CA GLU A 11 -20.66 8.26 -7.20
C GLU A 11 -20.37 9.76 -7.03
N GLU A 12 -20.92 10.39 -6.00
CA GLU A 12 -20.69 11.80 -5.70
C GLU A 12 -19.20 12.08 -5.42
N ILE A 13 -18.57 11.27 -4.58
CA ILE A 13 -17.13 11.43 -4.25
C ILE A 13 -16.26 11.15 -5.47
N PHE A 14 -16.56 10.13 -6.26
CA PHE A 14 -15.78 9.85 -7.47
C PHE A 14 -15.90 10.95 -8.50
N SER A 15 -17.11 11.54 -8.69
CA SER A 15 -17.30 12.69 -9.56
C SER A 15 -16.46 13.89 -9.11
N ALA A 16 -16.46 14.20 -7.81
CA ALA A 16 -15.61 15.25 -7.27
C ALA A 16 -14.10 14.93 -7.44
N ALA A 17 -13.70 13.68 -7.30
CA ALA A 17 -12.31 13.25 -7.47
C ALA A 17 -11.82 13.43 -8.91
N GLN A 18 -12.69 13.33 -9.90
CA GLN A 18 -12.33 13.54 -11.32
C GLN A 18 -11.94 14.98 -11.63
N GLU A 19 -12.44 15.95 -10.86
CA GLU A 19 -12.03 17.35 -10.95
C GLU A 19 -10.68 17.62 -10.26
N LEU A 20 -10.28 16.76 -9.34
CA LEU A 20 -9.09 16.94 -8.51
C LEU A 20 -7.88 16.12 -8.98
N MET A 21 -8.12 14.98 -9.61
CA MET A 21 -7.07 14.04 -10.01
C MET A 21 -7.30 13.50 -11.42
N PRO A 22 -6.25 13.25 -12.20
CA PRO A 22 -6.38 12.63 -13.52
C PRO A 22 -7.12 11.28 -13.46
N GLY A 23 -8.35 11.25 -14.01
CA GLY A 23 -9.21 10.07 -13.98
C GLY A 23 -9.84 9.75 -12.62
N GLY A 24 -9.79 10.69 -11.66
CA GLY A 24 -10.39 10.56 -10.32
C GLY A 24 -9.66 9.62 -9.37
N VAL A 25 -8.44 9.18 -9.70
CA VAL A 25 -7.70 8.16 -8.94
C VAL A 25 -6.19 8.38 -9.01
N SER A 26 -5.47 7.96 -7.95
CA SER A 26 -4.00 7.91 -7.95
C SER A 26 -3.42 6.66 -8.64
N SER A 27 -4.27 5.69 -9.01
CA SER A 27 -3.85 4.51 -9.78
C SER A 27 -4.92 4.18 -10.83
N PRO A 28 -4.57 4.12 -12.13
CA PRO A 28 -5.53 3.95 -13.23
C PRO A 28 -6.46 2.74 -13.11
N VAL A 29 -5.99 1.65 -12.51
CA VAL A 29 -6.77 0.43 -12.32
C VAL A 29 -8.00 0.66 -11.42
N ARG A 30 -7.94 1.65 -10.52
CA ARG A 30 -9.03 1.96 -9.58
C ARG A 30 -10.17 2.76 -10.23
N ALA A 31 -9.98 3.27 -11.45
CA ALA A 31 -11.01 4.04 -12.18
C ALA A 31 -12.05 3.17 -12.89
N PHE A 32 -11.96 1.86 -12.81
CA PHE A 32 -12.87 0.87 -13.40
C PHE A 32 -13.03 0.97 -14.93
N LYS A 33 -12.18 1.72 -15.62
CA LYS A 33 -12.28 1.95 -17.08
C LYS A 33 -12.25 0.67 -17.91
N SER A 34 -11.53 -0.35 -17.45
CA SER A 34 -11.38 -1.63 -18.15
C SER A 34 -12.50 -2.63 -17.84
N VAL A 35 -13.22 -2.46 -16.73
CA VAL A 35 -14.27 -3.39 -16.28
C VAL A 35 -15.67 -2.80 -16.34
N GLY A 36 -15.76 -1.47 -16.52
CA GLY A 36 -17.03 -0.75 -16.50
C GLY A 36 -17.61 -0.57 -15.09
N GLY A 37 -18.69 0.20 -15.00
CA GLY A 37 -19.33 0.54 -13.76
C GLY A 37 -18.68 1.74 -13.05
N GLN A 38 -19.08 1.96 -11.81
CA GLN A 38 -18.60 3.03 -10.96
C GLN A 38 -17.64 2.49 -9.89
N PRO A 39 -16.53 3.18 -9.62
CA PRO A 39 -15.66 2.85 -8.49
C PRO A 39 -16.41 2.97 -7.16
N ILE A 40 -16.12 2.02 -6.28
CA ILE A 40 -16.62 2.00 -4.91
C ILE A 40 -15.61 2.74 -4.03
N VAL A 41 -16.10 3.63 -3.16
CA VAL A 41 -15.27 4.36 -2.21
C VAL A 41 -15.38 3.69 -0.84
N PHE A 42 -14.28 3.10 -0.39
CA PHE A 42 -14.25 2.41 0.89
C PHE A 42 -14.08 3.38 2.06
N ASP A 43 -14.81 3.11 3.15
CA ASP A 43 -14.72 3.81 4.42
C ASP A 43 -13.79 3.08 5.40
N ARG A 44 -13.94 1.77 5.52
CA ARG A 44 -13.16 0.95 6.45
C ARG A 44 -13.00 -0.49 6.00
N VAL A 45 -11.98 -1.13 6.56
CA VAL A 45 -11.68 -2.55 6.33
C VAL A 45 -11.36 -3.23 7.66
N LYS A 46 -11.76 -4.51 7.81
CA LYS A 46 -11.41 -5.30 9.01
C LYS A 46 -11.50 -6.80 8.71
N GLY A 47 -10.46 -7.55 9.07
CA GLY A 47 -10.38 -8.98 8.77
C GLY A 47 -10.57 -9.24 7.27
N PRO A 48 -11.52 -10.08 6.85
CA PRO A 48 -11.79 -10.36 5.43
C PRO A 48 -12.81 -9.41 4.81
N PHE A 49 -13.22 -8.36 5.50
CA PHE A 49 -14.32 -7.50 5.08
C PHE A 49 -13.88 -6.07 4.77
N ALA A 50 -14.55 -5.48 3.78
CA ALA A 50 -14.49 -4.05 3.47
C ALA A 50 -15.90 -3.45 3.51
N TRP A 51 -16.00 -2.19 3.89
CA TRP A 51 -17.25 -1.42 3.87
C TRP A 51 -17.03 -0.15 3.08
N ASP A 52 -17.98 0.16 2.22
CA ASP A 52 -17.99 1.43 1.51
C ASP A 52 -18.65 2.54 2.34
N ILE A 53 -18.56 3.76 1.83
CA ILE A 53 -19.16 4.95 2.44
C ILE A 53 -20.71 4.96 2.36
N ASP A 54 -21.29 4.10 1.54
CA ASP A 54 -22.73 3.90 1.43
C ASP A 54 -23.25 2.88 2.45
N GLY A 55 -22.36 2.18 3.17
CA GLY A 55 -22.66 1.21 4.21
C GLY A 55 -22.74 -0.23 3.72
N ASN A 56 -22.48 -0.50 2.45
CA ASN A 56 -22.44 -1.86 1.94
C ASN A 56 -21.21 -2.60 2.44
N ARG A 57 -21.35 -3.90 2.70
CA ARG A 57 -20.28 -4.79 3.14
C ARG A 57 -19.88 -5.75 2.04
N TYR A 58 -18.59 -5.87 1.82
CA TYR A 58 -17.98 -6.76 0.82
C TYR A 58 -17.03 -7.74 1.50
N ILE A 59 -16.85 -8.93 0.88
CA ILE A 59 -15.74 -9.82 1.20
C ILE A 59 -14.57 -9.41 0.31
N ASP A 60 -13.44 -9.09 0.91
CA ASP A 60 -12.24 -8.68 0.18
C ASP A 60 -11.42 -9.90 -0.23
N TYR A 61 -11.45 -10.22 -1.53
CA TYR A 61 -10.61 -11.26 -2.15
C TYR A 61 -9.31 -10.71 -2.74
N ILE A 62 -9.06 -9.39 -2.64
CA ILE A 62 -7.91 -8.72 -3.25
C ILE A 62 -6.78 -8.53 -2.24
N GLY A 63 -7.11 -8.31 -0.95
CA GLY A 63 -6.14 -8.14 0.12
C GLY A 63 -5.18 -6.99 -0.13
N SER A 64 -5.68 -5.83 -0.60
CA SER A 64 -4.89 -4.64 -0.94
C SER A 64 -3.76 -4.90 -1.94
N TRP A 65 -3.94 -5.84 -2.87
CA TRP A 65 -2.94 -6.27 -3.86
C TRP A 65 -1.72 -6.95 -3.24
N GLY A 66 -1.92 -7.70 -2.14
CA GLY A 66 -0.93 -8.52 -1.49
C GLY A 66 -0.59 -8.17 -0.03
N PRO A 67 -0.55 -6.90 0.40
CA PRO A 67 -0.11 -6.55 1.76
C PRO A 67 -0.97 -7.13 2.90
N ALA A 68 -2.26 -7.37 2.67
CA ALA A 68 -3.19 -7.81 3.73
C ALA A 68 -3.17 -9.33 3.96
N ILE A 69 -2.01 -9.95 4.04
CA ILE A 69 -1.83 -11.40 4.24
C ILE A 69 -2.50 -11.87 5.55
N CYS A 70 -2.41 -11.09 6.63
CA CYS A 70 -3.03 -11.38 7.91
C CYS A 70 -4.49 -10.89 8.01
N GLY A 71 -5.07 -10.41 6.90
CA GLY A 71 -6.33 -9.68 6.90
C GLY A 71 -6.16 -8.22 7.33
N HIS A 72 -7.23 -7.45 7.14
CA HIS A 72 -7.21 -6.03 7.46
C HIS A 72 -7.29 -5.77 8.96
N ALA A 73 -6.58 -4.73 9.41
CA ALA A 73 -6.58 -4.28 10.81
C ALA A 73 -6.38 -5.44 11.80
N HIS A 74 -5.39 -6.30 11.52
CA HIS A 74 -5.05 -7.40 12.42
C HIS A 74 -4.67 -6.85 13.80
N PRO A 75 -5.22 -7.37 14.91
CA PRO A 75 -5.05 -6.78 16.24
C PRO A 75 -3.58 -6.61 16.66
N GLU A 76 -2.74 -7.63 16.45
CA GLU A 76 -1.31 -7.56 16.80
C GLU A 76 -0.57 -6.52 15.98
N VAL A 77 -0.85 -6.44 14.67
CA VAL A 77 -0.26 -5.43 13.78
C VAL A 77 -0.69 -4.03 14.19
N THR A 78 -1.98 -3.84 14.50
CA THR A 78 -2.52 -2.55 14.94
C THR A 78 -1.88 -2.10 16.26
N THR A 79 -1.73 -3.00 17.22
CA THR A 79 -1.08 -2.72 18.51
C THR A 79 0.40 -2.34 18.31
N ALA A 80 1.15 -3.11 17.52
CA ALA A 80 2.55 -2.81 17.24
C ALA A 80 2.74 -1.46 16.53
N LEU A 81 1.83 -1.10 15.62
CA LEU A 81 1.82 0.22 14.96
C LEU A 81 1.53 1.35 15.95
N GLN A 82 0.58 1.18 16.86
CA GLN A 82 0.27 2.17 17.89
C GLN A 82 1.49 2.43 18.80
N GLU A 83 2.15 1.38 19.25
CA GLU A 83 3.38 1.49 20.05
C GLU A 83 4.53 2.16 19.28
N ALA A 84 4.64 1.90 17.98
CA ALA A 84 5.66 2.53 17.15
C ALA A 84 5.41 4.01 16.90
N ILE A 85 4.16 4.41 16.69
CA ILE A 85 3.75 5.80 16.47
C ILE A 85 4.08 6.69 17.68
N GLU A 86 3.96 6.17 18.90
CA GLU A 86 4.32 6.91 20.12
C GLU A 86 5.80 7.30 20.17
N LYS A 87 6.67 6.59 19.44
CA LYS A 87 8.12 6.89 19.33
C LYS A 87 8.47 7.82 18.17
N GLY A 88 7.47 8.17 17.38
CA GLY A 88 7.62 8.98 16.17
C GLY A 88 7.56 8.18 14.87
N THR A 89 7.16 8.83 13.80
CA THR A 89 6.92 8.22 12.49
C THR A 89 8.06 8.43 11.48
N SER A 90 9.03 9.30 11.82
CA SER A 90 10.18 9.59 10.96
C SER A 90 11.31 10.20 11.78
N PHE A 91 12.49 9.62 11.68
CA PHE A 91 13.65 10.08 12.46
C PHE A 91 14.67 10.88 11.64
N GLY A 92 14.64 10.78 10.31
CA GLY A 92 15.69 11.34 9.44
C GLY A 92 17.08 10.76 9.72
N ALA A 93 17.14 9.58 10.36
CA ALA A 93 18.35 8.89 10.79
C ALA A 93 18.11 7.38 10.82
N PRO A 94 19.17 6.53 10.80
CA PRO A 94 19.03 5.09 10.94
C PRO A 94 18.31 4.70 12.23
N CYS A 95 17.55 3.61 12.20
CA CYS A 95 16.84 3.11 13.37
C CYS A 95 16.95 1.59 13.51
N VAL A 96 16.75 1.10 14.75
CA VAL A 96 16.86 -0.32 15.07
C VAL A 96 15.86 -1.18 14.30
N LEU A 97 14.69 -0.64 13.95
CA LEU A 97 13.67 -1.41 13.22
C LEU A 97 14.10 -1.72 11.79
N GLU A 98 14.87 -0.84 11.14
CA GLU A 98 15.43 -1.13 9.82
C GLU A 98 16.39 -2.32 9.86
N ASN A 99 17.29 -2.35 10.85
CA ASN A 99 18.22 -3.47 11.01
C ASN A 99 17.48 -4.79 11.25
N LYS A 100 16.51 -4.80 12.16
CA LYS A 100 15.69 -5.99 12.42
C LYS A 100 14.95 -6.48 11.18
N LEU A 101 14.36 -5.58 10.41
CA LEU A 101 13.66 -5.96 9.19
C LEU A 101 14.64 -6.49 8.14
N ALA A 102 15.83 -5.88 8.00
CA ALA A 102 16.86 -6.35 7.09
C ALA A 102 17.34 -7.76 7.46
N GLU A 103 17.62 -8.03 8.74
CA GLU A 103 17.97 -9.37 9.25
C GLU A 103 16.88 -10.40 8.91
N MET A 104 15.61 -10.08 9.18
CA MET A 104 14.49 -10.97 8.88
C MET A 104 14.37 -11.29 7.38
N VAL A 105 14.63 -10.33 6.50
CA VAL A 105 14.61 -10.55 5.03
C VAL A 105 15.76 -11.44 4.59
N ILE A 106 16.97 -11.19 5.12
CA ILE A 106 18.17 -11.99 4.79
C ILE A 106 17.99 -13.44 5.27
N ASP A 107 17.48 -13.62 6.48
CA ASP A 107 17.22 -14.95 7.02
C ASP A 107 16.16 -15.73 6.26
N ALA A 108 15.12 -15.03 5.77
CA ALA A 108 14.00 -15.65 5.04
C ALA A 108 14.32 -15.98 3.59
N VAL A 109 15.26 -15.27 2.95
CA VAL A 109 15.53 -15.39 1.52
C VAL A 109 17.02 -15.71 1.28
N PRO A 110 17.39 -16.98 1.06
CA PRO A 110 18.79 -17.44 1.01
C PRO A 110 19.66 -16.75 -0.06
N SER A 111 19.06 -16.16 -1.09
CA SER A 111 19.77 -15.44 -2.16
C SER A 111 20.02 -13.96 -1.85
N VAL A 112 19.52 -13.45 -0.74
CA VAL A 112 19.67 -12.05 -0.35
C VAL A 112 20.80 -11.90 0.66
N GLU A 113 21.84 -11.14 0.29
CA GLU A 113 22.99 -10.86 1.15
C GLU A 113 22.89 -9.49 1.83
N MET A 114 22.26 -8.52 1.17
CA MET A 114 22.09 -7.15 1.64
C MET A 114 20.73 -6.59 1.22
N VAL A 115 20.17 -5.69 2.02
CA VAL A 115 18.85 -5.10 1.78
C VAL A 115 18.93 -3.58 1.79
N ARG A 116 18.22 -2.94 0.85
CA ARG A 116 17.94 -1.51 0.87
C ARG A 116 16.43 -1.30 0.80
N PHE A 117 15.88 -0.56 1.76
CA PHE A 117 14.48 -0.21 1.77
C PHE A 117 14.21 1.07 0.98
N VAL A 118 13.11 1.06 0.24
CA VAL A 118 12.58 2.20 -0.53
C VAL A 118 11.05 2.23 -0.39
N ASN A 119 10.42 3.34 -0.78
CA ASN A 119 8.97 3.52 -0.53
C ASN A 119 8.07 2.91 -1.61
N SER A 120 8.60 2.54 -2.77
CA SER A 120 7.80 2.00 -3.87
C SER A 120 8.58 1.04 -4.77
N GLY A 121 7.85 0.20 -5.51
CA GLY A 121 8.44 -0.65 -6.53
C GLY A 121 9.15 0.13 -7.64
N THR A 122 8.67 1.30 -7.98
CA THR A 122 9.33 2.20 -8.95
C THR A 122 10.70 2.64 -8.44
N GLU A 123 10.80 3.05 -7.18
CA GLU A 123 12.09 3.42 -6.57
C GLU A 123 13.03 2.21 -6.48
N ALA A 124 12.49 1.02 -6.18
CA ALA A 124 13.28 -0.21 -6.17
C ALA A 124 13.85 -0.52 -7.55
N CYS A 125 13.04 -0.44 -8.60
CA CYS A 125 13.49 -0.63 -9.98
C CYS A 125 14.53 0.44 -10.41
N MET A 126 14.30 1.71 -10.07
CA MET A 126 15.25 2.78 -10.35
C MET A 126 16.58 2.55 -9.62
N ALA A 127 16.55 2.14 -8.36
CA ALA A 127 17.75 1.82 -7.61
C ALA A 127 18.49 0.65 -8.23
N ALA A 128 17.81 -0.45 -8.57
CA ALA A 128 18.41 -1.63 -9.21
C ALA A 128 19.09 -1.28 -10.54
N VAL A 129 18.43 -0.52 -11.41
CA VAL A 129 19.00 -0.06 -12.69
C VAL A 129 20.22 0.84 -12.46
N SER A 130 20.15 1.75 -11.50
CA SER A 130 21.28 2.63 -11.18
C SER A 130 22.50 1.84 -10.71
N TYR A 131 22.31 0.84 -9.86
CA TYR A 131 23.41 0.01 -9.36
C TYR A 131 23.99 -0.92 -10.42
N THR A 132 23.19 -1.42 -11.36
CA THR A 132 23.64 -2.39 -12.37
C THR A 132 24.20 -1.75 -13.64
N HIS A 133 23.70 -0.58 -14.04
CA HIS A 133 24.03 0.03 -15.34
C HIS A 133 24.83 1.33 -15.23
N LEU A 134 24.67 2.03 -14.12
CA LEU A 134 25.39 3.27 -13.84
C LEU A 134 26.53 3.00 -12.86
N THR A 135 27.39 2.02 -13.14
CA THR A 135 28.58 1.72 -12.33
C THR A 135 29.35 2.99 -11.99
N LEU A 136 29.01 3.58 -10.88
CA LEU A 136 29.34 4.96 -10.61
C LEU A 136 30.62 5.05 -9.84
N PRO A 137 31.53 5.94 -10.30
CA PRO A 137 32.62 6.44 -9.47
C PRO A 137 32.16 7.05 -8.14
N THR A 138 30.88 7.38 -8.02
CA THR A 138 30.23 7.95 -6.83
C THR A 138 30.07 7.01 -5.64
N ILE A 139 30.35 5.73 -5.77
CA ILE A 139 30.38 4.78 -4.64
C ILE A 139 31.59 5.04 -3.71
N TYR A 140 32.57 5.80 -4.15
CA TYR A 140 33.80 6.09 -3.41
C TYR A 140 33.83 7.48 -2.71
N SER A 141 32.71 8.18 -2.66
CA SER A 141 32.61 9.49 -2.02
C SER A 141 31.63 9.52 -0.86
N VAL A 142 31.81 8.58 0.08
CA VAL A 142 31.24 8.73 1.44
C VAL A 142 32.34 8.42 2.45
#